data_f72f6d04b77d39f21e6b4ab2e27ea036
#
_entry.id   f72f6d04b77d39f21e6b4ab2e27ea036
#
_cell.length_a   1.000
_cell.length_b   1.000
_cell.length_c   1.000
_cell.angle_alpha   90.00
_cell.angle_beta   90.00
_cell.angle_gamma   90.00
#
_symmetry.space_group_name_H-M   'P 1'
#
loop_
_entity.id
_entity.type
_entity.pdbx_description
1 polymer ?
#
loop_
_entity_poly.entity_id
_entity_poly.type
_entity_poly.pdbx_seq_one_letter_code
_entity_poly.pdbx_strand_id
1 'polypeptide(L)'
;HKNALEEKTMRQTRKIQRLNEKIIESLGNVVEFRDVESGAHIKRVKFFTKILAECAKEECPEYGLIQNDIDMIVQASPLHDVGKISISDTILLKPGKLTPEEFEIMKTHTTKGYDIILRIFNDEGEEEYMQYCSQIAKYHHEKYDGGGYPEGLSGDEIPIGAQLVSLADVYDALISKRSYKPSFSYDTAYQMILDGECGIFNPRLLQCFMKKKNELEAMAEQFKD
;
A
#
# COMPACT_ATOMS: atom_id res chain seq x y z
N HIS A 1 -26.05 29.53 19.30
CA HIS A 1 -25.06 28.83 20.14
C HIS A 1 -24.83 27.39 19.68
N LYS A 2 -25.88 26.60 19.36
CA LYS A 2 -25.77 25.20 18.93
C LYS A 2 -24.98 25.07 17.62
N ASN A 3 -25.31 25.84 16.60
CA ASN A 3 -24.62 25.80 15.28
C ASN A 3 -23.14 26.19 15.40
N ALA A 4 -22.78 27.15 16.22
CA ALA A 4 -21.39 27.57 16.43
C ALA A 4 -20.56 26.49 17.16
N LEU A 5 -21.19 25.71 18.04
CA LEU A 5 -20.54 24.58 18.70
C LEU A 5 -20.33 23.41 17.73
N GLU A 6 -21.34 23.11 16.92
CA GLU A 6 -21.28 22.07 15.87
C GLU A 6 -20.19 22.40 14.83
N GLU A 7 -20.13 23.63 14.35
CA GLU A 7 -19.06 24.08 13.44
C GLU A 7 -17.66 23.95 14.05
N LYS A 8 -17.53 24.34 15.33
CA LYS A 8 -16.26 24.23 16.05
C LYS A 8 -15.84 22.76 16.21
N THR A 9 -16.77 21.90 16.59
CA THR A 9 -16.52 20.45 16.73
C THR A 9 -16.10 19.86 15.38
N MET A 10 -16.84 20.14 14.31
CA MET A 10 -16.54 19.66 12.96
C MET A 10 -15.14 20.12 12.48
N ARG A 11 -14.78 21.37 12.77
CA ARG A 11 -13.45 21.91 12.46
C ARG A 11 -12.33 21.22 13.26
N GLN A 12 -12.57 20.92 14.53
CA GLN A 12 -11.61 20.20 15.36
C GLN A 12 -11.45 18.76 14.89
N THR A 13 -12.52 18.05 14.61
CA THR A 13 -12.49 16.68 14.07
C THR A 13 -11.71 16.62 12.77
N ARG A 14 -11.96 17.51 11.82
CA ARG A 14 -11.19 17.57 10.56
C ARG A 14 -9.70 17.86 10.80
N LYS A 15 -9.38 18.68 11.81
CA LYS A 15 -7.97 18.96 12.16
C LYS A 15 -7.28 17.74 12.73
N ILE A 16 -7.96 17.00 13.60
CA ILE A 16 -7.44 15.74 14.19
C ILE A 16 -7.23 14.69 13.09
N GLN A 17 -8.21 14.49 12.22
CA GLN A 17 -8.08 13.57 11.09
C GLN A 17 -6.86 13.88 10.22
N ARG A 18 -6.68 15.14 9.81
CA ARG A 18 -5.51 15.57 9.03
C ARG A 18 -4.19 15.37 9.77
N LEU A 19 -4.19 15.53 11.09
CA LEU A 19 -2.98 15.31 11.89
C LEU A 19 -2.66 13.81 11.95
N ASN A 20 -3.66 12.96 12.17
CA ASN A 20 -3.50 11.51 12.17
C ASN A 20 -2.98 11.00 10.82
N GLU A 21 -3.55 11.47 9.70
CA GLU A 21 -3.06 11.14 8.35
C GLU A 21 -1.57 11.49 8.19
N LYS A 22 -1.17 12.70 8.63
CA LYS A 22 0.24 13.11 8.56
C LYS A 22 1.16 12.27 9.44
N ILE A 23 0.69 11.86 10.62
CA ILE A 23 1.46 10.99 11.50
C ILE A 23 1.67 9.62 10.84
N ILE A 24 0.62 9.03 10.26
CA ILE A 24 0.69 7.74 9.57
C ILE A 24 1.64 7.82 8.37
N GLU A 25 1.50 8.84 7.52
CA GLU A 25 2.43 9.08 6.41
C GLU A 25 3.87 9.26 6.90
N SER A 26 4.06 9.98 8.01
CA SER A 26 5.41 10.19 8.58
C SER A 26 6.02 8.90 9.11
N LEU A 27 5.22 8.02 9.71
CA LEU A 27 5.67 6.69 10.15
C LEU A 27 6.09 5.83 8.95
N GLY A 28 5.28 5.78 7.89
CA GLY A 28 5.66 5.12 6.64
C GLY A 28 6.97 5.66 6.09
N ASN A 29 7.10 6.98 5.98
CA ASN A 29 8.31 7.63 5.49
C ASN A 29 9.56 7.32 6.34
N VAL A 30 9.44 7.23 7.68
CA VAL A 30 10.57 6.88 8.56
C VAL A 30 11.05 5.46 8.29
N VAL A 31 10.13 4.53 8.02
CA VAL A 31 10.48 3.14 7.67
C VAL A 31 11.15 3.09 6.30
N GLU A 32 10.57 3.72 5.29
CA GLU A 32 11.11 3.78 3.93
C GLU A 32 12.46 4.52 3.87
N PHE A 33 12.67 5.54 4.70
CA PHE A 33 13.95 6.23 4.78
C PHE A 33 15.11 5.30 5.15
N ARG A 34 14.85 4.24 5.95
CA ARG A 34 15.87 3.21 6.25
C ARG A 34 16.17 2.33 5.02
N ASP A 35 15.20 2.12 4.13
CA ASP A 35 15.35 1.31 2.91
C ASP A 35 15.92 2.12 1.73
N VAL A 36 16.36 3.37 1.97
CA VAL A 36 16.89 4.29 0.94
C VAL A 36 15.84 4.62 -0.14
N GLU A 37 14.57 4.41 0.14
CA GLU A 37 13.48 4.83 -0.74
C GLU A 37 13.09 6.30 -0.47
N SER A 38 12.59 6.98 -1.49
CA SER A 38 12.22 8.39 -1.34
C SER A 38 10.87 8.54 -0.65
N GLY A 39 10.70 9.63 0.13
CA GLY A 39 9.39 9.95 0.72
C GLY A 39 8.27 10.18 -0.30
N ALA A 40 8.59 10.26 -1.59
CA ALA A 40 7.63 10.33 -2.67
C ALA A 40 6.94 8.98 -2.93
N HIS A 41 7.61 7.84 -2.66
CA HIS A 41 7.05 6.49 -2.77
C HIS A 41 5.73 6.36 -1.98
N ILE A 42 5.75 6.65 -0.69
CA ILE A 42 4.57 6.56 0.18
C ILE A 42 3.39 7.38 -0.38
N LYS A 43 3.68 8.59 -0.89
CA LYS A 43 2.64 9.43 -1.50
C LYS A 43 2.10 8.83 -2.78
N ARG A 44 2.98 8.34 -3.67
CA ARG A 44 2.55 7.73 -4.94
C ARG A 44 1.73 6.48 -4.71
N VAL A 45 2.18 5.56 -3.85
CA VAL A 45 1.41 4.34 -3.49
C VAL A 45 0.04 4.71 -2.94
N LYS A 46 -0.05 5.70 -2.03
CA LYS A 46 -1.32 6.18 -1.48
C LYS A 46 -2.26 6.69 -2.58
N PHE A 47 -1.77 7.50 -3.52
CA PHE A 47 -2.59 8.03 -4.60
C PHE A 47 -2.97 6.98 -5.63
N PHE A 48 -2.06 6.07 -5.98
CA PHE A 48 -2.37 4.96 -6.88
C PHE A 48 -3.42 4.04 -6.27
N THR A 49 -3.28 3.71 -4.98
CA THR A 49 -4.29 2.96 -4.23
C THR A 49 -5.66 3.63 -4.29
N LYS A 50 -5.72 4.96 -4.11
CA LYS A 50 -6.96 5.72 -4.19
C LYS A 50 -7.61 5.62 -5.57
N ILE A 51 -6.84 5.89 -6.64
CA ILE A 51 -7.34 5.83 -8.02
C ILE A 51 -7.89 4.44 -8.34
N LEU A 52 -7.16 3.38 -7.95
CA LEU A 52 -7.57 2.00 -8.18
C LEU A 52 -8.79 1.62 -7.34
N ALA A 53 -8.86 2.02 -6.08
CA ALA A 53 -9.97 1.72 -5.18
C ALA A 53 -11.27 2.42 -5.61
N GLU A 54 -11.19 3.69 -6.04
CA GLU A 54 -12.33 4.42 -6.60
C GLU A 54 -12.86 3.75 -7.88
N CYS A 55 -11.96 3.31 -8.75
CA CYS A 55 -12.35 2.55 -9.94
C CYS A 55 -12.95 1.18 -9.57
N ALA A 56 -12.36 0.46 -8.63
CA ALA A 56 -12.88 -0.83 -8.19
C ALA A 56 -14.28 -0.72 -7.55
N LYS A 57 -14.55 0.35 -6.81
CA LYS A 57 -15.90 0.64 -6.28
C LYS A 57 -16.94 0.74 -7.40
N GLU A 58 -16.58 1.35 -8.52
CA GLU A 58 -17.50 1.54 -9.66
C GLU A 58 -17.62 0.28 -10.54
N GLU A 59 -16.49 -0.38 -10.82
CA GLU A 59 -16.40 -1.44 -11.82
C GLU A 59 -16.49 -2.86 -11.24
N CYS A 60 -16.31 -3.01 -9.93
CA CYS A 60 -16.24 -4.30 -9.26
C CYS A 60 -17.24 -4.36 -8.08
N PRO A 61 -18.57 -4.30 -8.35
CA PRO A 61 -19.58 -4.25 -7.29
C PRO A 61 -19.59 -5.51 -6.40
N GLU A 62 -19.00 -6.60 -6.86
CA GLU A 62 -18.81 -7.84 -6.10
C GLU A 62 -18.01 -7.65 -4.80
N TYR A 63 -17.14 -6.64 -4.71
CA TYR A 63 -16.38 -6.34 -3.49
C TYR A 63 -17.14 -5.47 -2.49
N GLY A 64 -18.28 -4.90 -2.88
CA GLY A 64 -19.13 -4.11 -2.00
C GLY A 64 -18.48 -2.86 -1.39
N LEU A 65 -17.41 -2.33 -2.02
CA LEU A 65 -16.67 -1.19 -1.49
C LEU A 65 -17.54 0.06 -1.38
N ILE A 66 -17.60 0.64 -0.20
CA ILE A 66 -18.18 1.97 0.04
C ILE A 66 -17.08 3.02 0.23
N GLN A 67 -17.45 4.29 0.29
CA GLN A 67 -16.46 5.38 0.40
C GLN A 67 -15.62 5.29 1.68
N ASN A 68 -16.21 4.85 2.78
CA ASN A 68 -15.51 4.66 4.04
C ASN A 68 -14.40 3.61 3.94
N ASP A 69 -14.65 2.49 3.25
CA ASP A 69 -13.65 1.45 3.00
C ASP A 69 -12.46 2.01 2.21
N ILE A 70 -12.77 2.76 1.14
CA ILE A 70 -11.73 3.39 0.31
C ILE A 70 -10.87 4.33 1.15
N ASP A 71 -11.50 5.18 1.94
CA ASP A 71 -10.80 6.15 2.79
C ASP A 71 -9.88 5.42 3.79
N MET A 72 -10.35 4.33 4.40
CA MET A 72 -9.55 3.51 5.32
C MET A 72 -8.40 2.78 4.60
N ILE A 73 -8.65 2.15 3.45
CA ILE A 73 -7.60 1.48 2.65
C ILE A 73 -6.52 2.47 2.25
N VAL A 74 -6.90 3.65 1.76
CA VAL A 74 -5.98 4.71 1.33
C VAL A 74 -5.15 5.23 2.50
N GLN A 75 -5.77 5.43 3.68
CA GLN A 75 -5.07 5.87 4.88
C GLN A 75 -4.15 4.80 5.46
N ALA A 76 -4.49 3.51 5.30
CA ALA A 76 -3.69 2.39 5.77
C ALA A 76 -2.50 2.06 4.84
N SER A 77 -2.59 2.39 3.54
CA SER A 77 -1.58 2.03 2.55
C SER A 77 -0.13 2.45 2.90
N PRO A 78 0.14 3.59 3.60
CA PRO A 78 1.49 3.94 4.03
C PRO A 78 2.14 2.97 5.02
N LEU A 79 1.34 2.12 5.65
CA LEU A 79 1.81 1.18 6.66
C LEU A 79 2.12 -0.22 6.11
N HIS A 80 1.98 -0.45 4.79
CA HIS A 80 2.18 -1.78 4.19
C HIS A 80 3.54 -2.40 4.58
N ASP A 81 4.58 -1.60 4.61
CA ASP A 81 5.96 -2.00 4.87
C ASP A 81 6.45 -1.70 6.30
N VAL A 82 5.54 -1.34 7.24
CA VAL A 82 5.93 -0.97 8.62
C VAL A 82 6.78 -2.04 9.32
N GLY A 83 6.62 -3.30 8.96
CA GLY A 83 7.40 -4.40 9.52
C GLY A 83 8.89 -4.41 9.13
N LYS A 84 9.31 -3.68 8.10
CA LYS A 84 10.72 -3.49 7.75
C LYS A 84 11.54 -2.93 8.90
N ILE A 85 10.91 -2.22 9.85
CA ILE A 85 11.59 -1.74 11.06
C ILE A 85 12.22 -2.87 11.89
N SER A 86 11.70 -4.09 11.77
CA SER A 86 12.18 -5.28 12.48
C SER A 86 13.17 -6.10 11.65
N ILE A 87 13.54 -5.66 10.46
CA ILE A 87 14.55 -6.33 9.62
C ILE A 87 15.91 -5.73 9.91
N SER A 88 16.94 -6.59 10.02
CA SER A 88 18.32 -6.14 10.23
C SER A 88 18.84 -5.34 9.04
N ASP A 89 19.61 -4.27 9.30
CA ASP A 89 20.23 -3.45 8.26
C ASP A 89 21.20 -4.27 7.38
N THR A 90 21.78 -5.34 7.88
CA THR A 90 22.62 -6.25 7.09
C THR A 90 21.86 -6.95 5.95
N ILE A 91 20.55 -7.09 6.09
CA ILE A 91 19.66 -7.69 5.08
C ILE A 91 18.96 -6.58 4.31
N LEU A 92 18.35 -5.61 5.02
CA LEU A 92 17.60 -4.53 4.42
C LEU A 92 18.43 -3.68 3.45
N LEU A 93 19.66 -3.34 3.86
CA LEU A 93 20.57 -2.48 3.09
C LEU A 93 21.64 -3.26 2.32
N LYS A 94 21.48 -4.55 2.15
CA LYS A 94 22.46 -5.37 1.45
C LYS A 94 22.67 -4.91 0.02
N PRO A 95 23.90 -4.55 -0.37
CA PRO A 95 24.20 -4.23 -1.77
C PRO A 95 24.17 -5.52 -2.61
N GLY A 96 23.14 -5.65 -3.44
CA GLY A 96 22.98 -6.80 -4.33
C GLY A 96 21.80 -7.71 -3.96
N LYS A 97 21.76 -8.90 -4.57
CA LYS A 97 20.66 -9.85 -4.34
C LYS A 97 20.78 -10.52 -2.97
N LEU A 98 19.63 -10.71 -2.32
CA LEU A 98 19.51 -11.51 -1.11
C LEU A 98 19.74 -13.00 -1.45
N THR A 99 20.36 -13.75 -0.52
CA THR A 99 20.35 -15.22 -0.60
C THR A 99 18.93 -15.75 -0.33
N PRO A 100 18.64 -17.01 -0.66
CA PRO A 100 17.33 -17.59 -0.32
C PRO A 100 16.99 -17.46 1.17
N GLU A 101 17.95 -17.69 2.06
CA GLU A 101 17.78 -17.61 3.52
C GLU A 101 17.52 -16.15 3.97
N GLU A 102 18.25 -15.18 3.42
CA GLU A 102 18.04 -13.77 3.69
C GLU A 102 16.69 -13.30 3.15
N PHE A 103 16.25 -13.82 2.02
CA PHE A 103 14.94 -13.52 1.47
C PHE A 103 13.80 -14.06 2.36
N GLU A 104 13.97 -15.27 2.94
CA GLU A 104 13.02 -15.78 3.94
C GLU A 104 12.91 -14.83 5.16
N ILE A 105 14.03 -14.28 5.61
CA ILE A 105 14.03 -13.29 6.69
C ILE A 105 13.34 -11.99 6.22
N MET A 106 13.63 -11.53 5.01
CA MET A 106 12.99 -10.33 4.44
C MET A 106 11.46 -10.50 4.38
N LYS A 107 10.96 -11.64 3.95
CA LYS A 107 9.51 -11.92 3.89
C LYS A 107 8.82 -11.74 5.26
N THR A 108 9.54 -11.92 6.36
CA THR A 108 8.96 -11.77 7.70
C THR A 108 8.50 -10.34 8.02
N HIS A 109 8.88 -9.31 7.21
CA HIS A 109 8.37 -7.96 7.44
C HIS A 109 6.83 -7.92 7.39
N THR A 110 6.20 -8.77 6.59
CA THR A 110 4.75 -8.85 6.48
C THR A 110 4.08 -9.28 7.80
N THR A 111 4.52 -10.39 8.37
CA THR A 111 4.00 -10.89 9.65
C THR A 111 4.39 -10.01 10.84
N LYS A 112 5.60 -9.48 10.84
CA LYS A 112 6.05 -8.51 11.85
C LYS A 112 5.28 -7.19 11.76
N GLY A 113 4.97 -6.73 10.55
CA GLY A 113 4.11 -5.56 10.34
C GLY A 113 2.72 -5.76 10.91
N TYR A 114 2.12 -6.91 10.65
CA TYR A 114 0.86 -7.31 11.24
C TYR A 114 0.91 -7.26 12.78
N ASP A 115 1.91 -7.87 13.41
CA ASP A 115 2.07 -7.88 14.86
C ASP A 115 2.28 -6.48 15.45
N ILE A 116 3.03 -5.62 14.76
CA ILE A 116 3.25 -4.23 15.18
C ILE A 116 1.91 -3.47 15.18
N ILE A 117 1.12 -3.60 14.12
CA ILE A 117 -0.17 -2.92 14.00
C ILE A 117 -1.13 -3.36 15.10
N LEU A 118 -1.24 -4.66 15.36
CA LEU A 118 -2.09 -5.17 16.44
C LEU A 118 -1.69 -4.62 17.82
N ARG A 119 -0.41 -4.36 18.04
CA ARG A 119 0.07 -3.78 19.33
C ARG A 119 -0.20 -2.28 19.44
N ILE A 120 -0.18 -1.55 18.31
CA ILE A 120 -0.44 -0.10 18.28
C ILE A 120 -1.92 0.19 18.50
N PHE A 121 -2.79 -0.56 17.83
CA PHE A 121 -4.24 -0.37 17.88
C PHE A 121 -4.89 -1.32 18.92
N ASN A 122 -4.46 -1.23 20.16
CA ASN A 122 -4.99 -2.10 21.23
C ASN A 122 -6.24 -1.54 21.92
N ASP A 123 -6.75 -0.37 21.46
CA ASP A 123 -7.87 0.33 22.07
C ASP A 123 -9.19 0.01 21.36
N GLU A 124 -10.27 -0.09 22.16
CA GLU A 124 -11.64 -0.28 21.66
C GLU A 124 -12.07 0.91 20.77
N GLY A 125 -12.64 0.62 19.61
CA GLY A 125 -13.32 1.61 18.75
C GLY A 125 -12.67 1.88 17.38
N GLU A 126 -11.50 1.31 17.09
CA GLU A 126 -10.84 1.44 15.78
C GLU A 126 -10.64 0.08 15.09
N GLU A 127 -11.44 -0.92 15.45
CA GLU A 127 -11.31 -2.32 14.99
C GLU A 127 -11.33 -2.44 13.46
N GLU A 128 -12.20 -1.70 12.80
CA GLU A 128 -12.33 -1.73 11.33
C GLU A 128 -11.09 -1.16 10.64
N TYR A 129 -10.59 0.00 11.07
CA TYR A 129 -9.37 0.60 10.53
C TYR A 129 -8.12 -0.25 10.82
N MET A 130 -8.01 -0.77 12.05
CA MET A 130 -6.95 -1.71 12.43
C MET A 130 -6.95 -2.95 11.53
N GLN A 131 -8.13 -3.47 11.17
CA GLN A 131 -8.25 -4.60 10.28
C GLN A 131 -7.67 -4.29 8.89
N TYR A 132 -7.97 -3.14 8.29
CA TYR A 132 -7.36 -2.73 7.02
C TYR A 132 -5.85 -2.58 7.14
N CYS A 133 -5.34 -1.90 8.16
CA CYS A 133 -3.91 -1.73 8.39
C CYS A 133 -3.19 -3.07 8.50
N SER A 134 -3.71 -3.97 9.34
CA SER A 134 -3.09 -5.27 9.60
C SER A 134 -3.13 -6.20 8.40
N GLN A 135 -4.25 -6.24 7.68
CA GLN A 135 -4.40 -7.03 6.47
C GLN A 135 -3.49 -6.53 5.34
N ILE A 136 -3.40 -5.22 5.14
CA ILE A 136 -2.52 -4.62 4.13
C ILE A 136 -1.06 -4.96 4.47
N ALA A 137 -0.61 -4.74 5.70
CA ALA A 137 0.75 -5.05 6.10
C ALA A 137 1.09 -6.54 5.93
N LYS A 138 0.14 -7.43 6.22
CA LYS A 138 0.37 -8.88 6.14
C LYS A 138 0.33 -9.43 4.72
N TYR A 139 -0.59 -8.95 3.89
CA TYR A 139 -0.96 -9.63 2.65
C TYR A 139 -0.63 -8.89 1.34
N HIS A 140 0.01 -7.71 1.38
CA HIS A 140 0.33 -6.96 0.16
C HIS A 140 1.33 -7.67 -0.77
N HIS A 141 2.01 -8.71 -0.31
CA HIS A 141 2.87 -9.58 -1.13
C HIS A 141 2.23 -10.90 -1.54
N GLU A 142 0.96 -11.13 -1.18
CA GLU A 142 0.22 -12.24 -1.75
C GLU A 142 -0.01 -12.02 -3.26
N LYS A 143 -0.13 -13.11 -4.01
CA LYS A 143 -0.38 -13.10 -5.45
C LYS A 143 -1.66 -13.84 -5.76
N TYR A 144 -2.41 -13.34 -6.72
CA TYR A 144 -3.75 -13.84 -7.03
C TYR A 144 -3.79 -15.33 -7.39
N ASP A 145 -2.66 -15.87 -7.85
CA ASP A 145 -2.45 -17.31 -8.17
C ASP A 145 -1.98 -18.16 -6.98
N GLY A 146 -1.82 -17.58 -5.80
CA GLY A 146 -1.30 -18.25 -4.60
C GLY A 146 0.22 -18.37 -4.54
N GLY A 147 0.95 -17.78 -5.49
CA GLY A 147 2.41 -17.77 -5.53
C GLY A 147 3.06 -16.71 -4.63
N GLY A 148 2.28 -16.02 -3.80
CA GLY A 148 2.74 -14.97 -2.90
C GLY A 148 3.15 -15.45 -1.51
N TYR A 149 3.26 -14.54 -0.57
CA TYR A 149 3.56 -14.79 0.84
C TYR A 149 2.85 -13.77 1.72
N PRO A 150 2.64 -14.04 3.05
CA PRO A 150 3.25 -15.10 3.86
C PRO A 150 2.47 -16.42 3.89
N GLU A 151 1.21 -16.46 3.49
CA GLU A 151 0.32 -17.62 3.65
C GLU A 151 0.01 -18.34 2.33
N GLY A 152 0.33 -17.73 1.19
CA GLY A 152 0.02 -18.27 -0.14
C GLY A 152 -1.48 -18.26 -0.44
N LEU A 153 -2.16 -17.18 0.00
CA LEU A 153 -3.58 -16.97 -0.29
C LEU A 153 -3.80 -16.78 -1.79
N SER A 154 -4.91 -17.26 -2.31
CA SER A 154 -5.26 -17.18 -3.73
C SER A 154 -6.60 -16.52 -3.96
N GLY A 155 -6.74 -15.87 -5.11
CA GLY A 155 -7.99 -15.26 -5.51
C GLY A 155 -8.51 -14.25 -4.48
N ASP A 156 -9.81 -14.34 -4.19
CA ASP A 156 -10.50 -13.43 -3.28
C ASP A 156 -10.33 -13.80 -1.78
N GLU A 157 -9.52 -14.82 -1.45
CA GLU A 157 -9.04 -15.02 -0.09
C GLU A 157 -8.11 -13.87 0.34
N ILE A 158 -7.46 -13.21 -0.63
CA ILE A 158 -6.63 -12.04 -0.38
C ILE A 158 -7.54 -10.84 -0.13
N PRO A 159 -7.45 -10.16 1.03
CA PRO A 159 -8.26 -8.97 1.30
C PRO A 159 -8.09 -7.90 0.21
N ILE A 160 -9.20 -7.33 -0.24
CA ILE A 160 -9.20 -6.38 -1.37
C ILE A 160 -8.26 -5.19 -1.16
N GLY A 161 -8.16 -4.67 0.08
CA GLY A 161 -7.23 -3.60 0.41
C GLY A 161 -5.76 -3.99 0.14
N ALA A 162 -5.39 -5.23 0.47
CA ALA A 162 -4.05 -5.75 0.20
C ALA A 162 -3.79 -5.93 -1.30
N GLN A 163 -4.79 -6.41 -2.06
CA GLN A 163 -4.68 -6.53 -3.52
C GLN A 163 -4.46 -5.17 -4.20
N LEU A 164 -5.20 -4.14 -3.78
CA LEU A 164 -5.09 -2.77 -4.30
C LEU A 164 -3.73 -2.16 -4.01
N VAL A 165 -3.26 -2.28 -2.77
CA VAL A 165 -1.94 -1.77 -2.35
C VAL A 165 -0.81 -2.53 -3.04
N SER A 166 -0.92 -3.86 -3.18
CA SER A 166 0.06 -4.69 -3.91
C SER A 166 0.26 -4.21 -5.35
N LEU A 167 -0.83 -3.93 -6.07
CA LEU A 167 -0.76 -3.43 -7.45
C LEU A 167 -0.16 -2.02 -7.52
N ALA A 168 -0.54 -1.14 -6.60
CA ALA A 168 -0.02 0.22 -6.50
C ALA A 168 1.48 0.24 -6.19
N ASP A 169 1.93 -0.58 -5.23
CA ASP A 169 3.33 -0.69 -4.82
C ASP A 169 4.21 -1.24 -5.94
N VAL A 170 3.79 -2.33 -6.59
CA VAL A 170 4.54 -2.91 -7.72
C VAL A 170 4.65 -1.92 -8.87
N TYR A 171 3.59 -1.18 -9.20
CA TYR A 171 3.65 -0.16 -10.23
C TYR A 171 4.64 0.94 -9.87
N ASP A 172 4.60 1.44 -8.63
CA ASP A 172 5.56 2.44 -8.15
C ASP A 172 7.00 1.92 -8.20
N ALA A 173 7.23 0.70 -7.76
CA ALA A 173 8.54 0.07 -7.77
C ALA A 173 9.15 -0.07 -9.18
N LEU A 174 8.33 -0.18 -10.21
CA LEU A 174 8.79 -0.26 -11.60
C LEU A 174 9.14 1.10 -12.18
N ILE A 175 8.34 2.13 -11.89
CA ILE A 175 8.51 3.46 -12.47
C ILE A 175 9.47 4.35 -11.70
N SER A 176 9.81 3.98 -10.46
CA SER A 176 10.72 4.74 -9.60
C SER A 176 12.17 4.31 -9.79
N LYS A 177 13.08 5.29 -9.71
CA LYS A 177 14.52 5.02 -9.70
C LYS A 177 14.91 4.45 -8.35
N ARG A 178 15.50 3.26 -8.32
CA ARG A 178 16.10 2.65 -7.12
C ARG A 178 17.61 2.61 -7.24
N SER A 179 18.30 2.54 -6.09
CA SER A 179 19.78 2.57 -6.03
C SER A 179 20.45 1.53 -6.94
N TYR A 180 19.77 0.42 -7.23
CA TYR A 180 20.30 -0.72 -7.97
C TYR A 180 19.63 -0.97 -9.33
N LYS A 181 18.62 -0.15 -9.71
CA LYS A 181 17.84 -0.38 -10.94
C LYS A 181 17.36 0.95 -11.52
N PRO A 182 17.60 1.22 -12.83
CA PRO A 182 16.96 2.34 -13.50
C PRO A 182 15.43 2.13 -13.52
N SER A 183 14.67 3.22 -13.51
CA SER A 183 13.23 3.18 -13.70
C SER A 183 12.89 2.69 -15.11
N PHE A 184 11.81 1.93 -15.21
CA PHE A 184 11.21 1.64 -16.52
C PHE A 184 10.37 2.82 -17.00
N SER A 185 10.12 2.89 -18.32
CA SER A 185 9.10 3.78 -18.84
C SER A 185 7.71 3.37 -18.34
N TYR A 186 6.76 4.29 -18.28
CA TYR A 186 5.38 3.99 -17.88
C TYR A 186 4.79 2.85 -18.72
N ASP A 187 4.95 2.91 -20.04
CA ASP A 187 4.46 1.87 -20.94
C ASP A 187 5.09 0.50 -20.67
N THR A 188 6.41 0.46 -20.41
CA THR A 188 7.11 -0.79 -20.08
C THR A 188 6.61 -1.35 -18.76
N ALA A 189 6.56 -0.55 -17.70
CA ALA A 189 6.06 -0.95 -16.39
C ALA A 189 4.62 -1.47 -16.47
N TYR A 190 3.79 -0.77 -17.23
CA TYR A 190 2.42 -1.14 -17.48
C TYR A 190 2.31 -2.52 -18.14
N GLN A 191 3.09 -2.75 -19.22
CA GLN A 191 3.06 -4.03 -19.92
C GLN A 191 3.57 -5.17 -19.05
N MET A 192 4.65 -4.97 -18.29
CA MET A 192 5.18 -5.98 -17.37
C MET A 192 4.15 -6.46 -16.34
N ILE A 193 3.31 -5.54 -15.82
CA ILE A 193 2.23 -5.89 -14.90
C ILE A 193 1.16 -6.73 -15.62
N LEU A 194 0.76 -6.34 -16.81
CA LEU A 194 -0.26 -7.05 -17.60
C LEU A 194 0.21 -8.44 -18.04
N ASP A 195 1.47 -8.59 -18.35
CA ASP A 195 2.10 -9.85 -18.76
C ASP A 195 2.41 -10.78 -17.57
N GLY A 196 2.17 -10.31 -16.33
CA GLY A 196 2.39 -11.08 -15.12
C GLY A 196 3.86 -11.26 -14.73
N GLU A 197 4.80 -10.48 -15.29
CA GLU A 197 6.23 -10.57 -14.97
C GLU A 197 6.54 -10.21 -13.50
N CYS A 198 5.66 -9.47 -12.87
CA CYS A 198 5.78 -9.02 -11.48
C CYS A 198 4.87 -9.80 -10.51
N GLY A 199 4.36 -10.94 -10.94
CA GLY A 199 3.35 -11.74 -10.25
C GLY A 199 1.95 -11.53 -10.84
N ILE A 200 1.06 -12.45 -10.53
CA ILE A 200 -0.31 -12.45 -11.05
C ILE A 200 -1.19 -11.60 -10.15
N PHE A 201 -1.88 -10.65 -10.75
CA PHE A 201 -2.84 -9.77 -10.09
C PHE A 201 -4.28 -10.17 -10.44
N ASN A 202 -5.22 -9.70 -9.63
CA ASN A 202 -6.64 -9.87 -9.86
C ASN A 202 -7.05 -9.30 -11.23
N PRO A 203 -7.66 -10.10 -12.12
CA PRO A 203 -8.04 -9.63 -13.46
C PRO A 203 -9.02 -8.45 -13.44
N ARG A 204 -9.88 -8.34 -12.42
CA ARG A 204 -10.81 -7.21 -12.26
C ARG A 204 -10.05 -5.92 -11.93
N LEU A 205 -9.05 -6.00 -11.03
CA LEU A 205 -8.19 -4.86 -10.71
C LEU A 205 -7.27 -4.48 -11.87
N LEU A 206 -6.83 -5.44 -12.69
CA LEU A 206 -6.10 -5.14 -13.92
C LEU A 206 -6.96 -4.36 -14.93
N GLN A 207 -8.27 -4.62 -15.00
CA GLN A 207 -9.18 -3.81 -15.82
C GLN A 207 -9.24 -2.36 -15.31
N CYS A 208 -9.31 -2.16 -13.98
CA CYS A 208 -9.23 -0.83 -13.37
C CYS A 208 -7.88 -0.16 -13.67
N PHE A 209 -6.79 -0.88 -13.56
CA PHE A 209 -5.44 -0.40 -13.86
C PHE A 209 -5.33 0.06 -15.33
N MET A 210 -5.87 -0.72 -16.28
CA MET A 210 -5.94 -0.35 -17.68
C MET A 210 -6.77 0.92 -17.90
N LYS A 211 -7.94 0.99 -17.29
CA LYS A 211 -8.86 2.12 -17.44
C LYS A 211 -8.27 3.42 -16.89
N LYS A 212 -7.48 3.33 -15.82
CA LYS A 212 -6.91 4.48 -15.09
C LYS A 212 -5.47 4.83 -15.48
N LYS A 213 -4.92 4.24 -16.54
CA LYS A 213 -3.53 4.44 -16.97
C LYS A 213 -3.12 5.91 -16.96
N ASN A 214 -3.85 6.77 -17.65
CA ASN A 214 -3.49 8.18 -17.78
C ASN A 214 -3.53 8.94 -16.44
N GLU A 215 -4.45 8.58 -15.54
CA GLU A 215 -4.54 9.18 -14.19
C GLU A 215 -3.35 8.74 -13.32
N LEU A 216 -2.95 7.47 -13.41
CA LEU A 216 -1.79 6.93 -12.70
C LEU A 216 -0.49 7.59 -13.19
N GLU A 217 -0.31 7.74 -14.49
CA GLU A 217 0.86 8.42 -15.07
C GLU A 217 0.93 9.89 -14.67
N ALA A 218 -0.20 10.62 -14.75
CA ALA A 218 -0.25 12.03 -14.34
C ALA A 218 0.11 12.21 -12.87
N MET A 219 -0.34 11.29 -12.02
CA MET A 219 -0.01 11.29 -10.60
C MET A 219 1.47 10.96 -10.35
N ALA A 220 2.04 10.02 -11.10
CA ALA A 220 3.46 9.68 -11.03
C ALA A 220 4.34 10.88 -11.38
N GLU A 221 4.01 11.61 -12.47
CA GLU A 221 4.75 12.82 -12.86
C GLU A 221 4.63 13.95 -11.82
N GLN A 222 3.47 14.10 -11.16
CA GLN A 222 3.26 15.12 -10.13
C GLN A 222 4.16 14.92 -8.91
N PHE A 223 4.47 13.68 -8.56
CA PHE A 223 5.29 13.30 -7.40
C PHE A 223 6.62 12.65 -7.82
N LYS A 224 7.16 13.06 -8.95
CA LYS A 224 8.46 12.60 -9.43
C LYS A 224 9.57 13.08 -8.48
N ASP A 225 10.53 12.20 -8.20
CA ASP A 225 11.71 12.49 -7.36
C ASP A 225 12.68 13.47 -8.03
#